data_f04584897ac684efec04545bb071f140
#
_entry.id   f04584897ac684efec04545bb071f140
#
_cell.length_a   1.000
_cell.length_b   1.000
_cell.length_c   1.000
_cell.angle_alpha   90.00
_cell.angle_beta   90.00
_cell.angle_gamma   90.00
#
_symmetry.space_group_name_H-M   'P 1'
#
loop_
_entity.id
_entity.type
_entity.pdbx_description
1 polymer ?
#
loop_
_entity_poly.entity_id
_entity_poly.type
_entity_poly.pdbx_seq_one_letter_code
_entity_poly.pdbx_strand_id
1 'polypeptide(L)'
;QKMIAGSWGNLSIKIDTSRCAITPSGRSYDSLNTEDIVVVDMQGNKIKGALIPSSETPLHLAIYNAIPAAQAIVHTHSVYASACAALHRSIPGLIEDLVQIIGGSVDVAEYALPGTKVLAENALIALQDKKAALLANHGVVCWGISLETALMTAEIVEKAAHIYCICETMGGAKLLPESDIAIMHDFYKQHYSKRQIEKGDEVLE
;
A
#
# COMPACT_ATOMS: atom_id res chain seq x y z
N GLN A 1 -6.75 2.66 -14.14
CA GLN A 1 -5.29 2.43 -13.97
C GLN A 1 -4.85 0.94 -13.98
N LYS A 2 -5.73 -0.01 -14.14
CA LYS A 2 -5.43 -1.46 -14.19
C LYS A 2 -4.66 -2.02 -12.96
N MET A 3 -4.84 -1.39 -11.78
CA MET A 3 -4.21 -1.83 -10.54
C MET A 3 -4.92 -3.03 -9.90
N ILE A 4 -6.14 -3.31 -10.35
CA ILE A 4 -6.98 -4.41 -9.89
C ILE A 4 -7.70 -5.07 -11.07
N ALA A 5 -8.16 -6.29 -10.87
CA ALA A 5 -9.05 -7.02 -11.78
C ALA A 5 -10.36 -7.32 -11.03
N GLY A 6 -11.49 -6.90 -11.59
CA GLY A 6 -12.80 -7.09 -10.95
C GLY A 6 -12.92 -6.36 -9.61
N SER A 7 -13.19 -7.11 -8.55
CA SER A 7 -13.33 -6.60 -7.18
C SER A 7 -12.13 -6.92 -6.26
N TRP A 8 -11.04 -7.42 -6.83
CA TRP A 8 -9.85 -7.79 -6.07
C TRP A 8 -9.03 -6.55 -5.68
N GLY A 9 -8.61 -6.52 -4.42
CA GLY A 9 -8.00 -5.34 -3.81
C GLY A 9 -9.00 -4.59 -2.94
N ASN A 10 -8.51 -3.68 -2.10
CA ASN A 10 -9.34 -2.90 -1.16
C ASN A 10 -8.63 -1.63 -0.73
N LEU A 11 -9.43 -0.65 -0.30
CA LEU A 11 -8.99 0.65 0.15
C LEU A 11 -9.56 0.93 1.52
N SER A 12 -8.81 1.62 2.36
CA SER A 12 -9.35 2.17 3.62
C SER A 12 -8.76 3.54 3.94
N ILE A 13 -9.52 4.30 4.74
CA ILE A 13 -9.10 5.59 5.30
C ILE A 13 -9.35 5.55 6.81
N LYS A 14 -8.38 5.98 7.58
CA LYS A 14 -8.51 6.17 9.03
C LYS A 14 -9.36 7.43 9.27
N ILE A 15 -10.50 7.28 9.92
CA ILE A 15 -11.41 8.41 10.25
C ILE A 15 -10.88 9.12 11.49
N ASP A 16 -10.51 8.35 12.51
CA ASP A 16 -9.97 8.81 13.79
C ASP A 16 -9.18 7.68 14.47
N THR A 17 -8.83 7.87 15.71
CA THR A 17 -8.05 6.87 16.49
C THR A 17 -8.84 5.59 16.79
N SER A 18 -10.15 5.57 16.59
CA SER A 18 -11.05 4.47 16.94
C SER A 18 -11.75 3.81 15.76
N ARG A 19 -11.71 4.44 14.56
CA ARG A 19 -12.51 3.99 13.40
C ARG A 19 -11.78 4.17 12.09
N CYS A 20 -12.06 3.27 11.13
CA CYS A 20 -11.71 3.46 9.73
C CYS A 20 -12.90 3.15 8.80
N ALA A 21 -12.90 3.77 7.63
CA ALA A 21 -13.78 3.44 6.51
C ALA A 21 -13.03 2.50 5.57
N ILE A 22 -13.69 1.46 5.10
CA ILE A 22 -13.10 0.44 4.21
C ILE A 22 -14.09 0.04 3.12
N THR A 23 -13.58 -0.27 1.94
CA THR A 23 -14.39 -0.79 0.83
C THR A 23 -15.02 -2.14 1.19
N PRO A 24 -16.23 -2.42 0.69
CA PRO A 24 -16.92 -3.67 0.97
C PRO A 24 -16.31 -4.84 0.20
N SER A 25 -16.51 -6.05 0.70
CA SER A 25 -16.12 -7.30 0.04
C SER A 25 -16.92 -7.56 -1.23
N GLY A 26 -16.25 -7.97 -2.31
CA GLY A 26 -16.87 -8.55 -3.51
C GLY A 26 -17.67 -7.56 -4.38
N ARG A 27 -17.46 -6.25 -4.24
CA ARG A 27 -18.11 -5.23 -5.08
C ARG A 27 -17.16 -4.69 -6.13
N SER A 28 -17.67 -4.53 -7.35
CA SER A 28 -16.93 -3.84 -8.42
C SER A 28 -16.76 -2.37 -8.09
N TYR A 29 -15.56 -1.84 -8.27
CA TYR A 29 -15.24 -0.43 -8.03
C TYR A 29 -16.04 0.52 -8.93
N ASP A 30 -16.38 0.10 -10.15
CA ASP A 30 -17.17 0.90 -11.10
C ASP A 30 -18.62 1.15 -10.63
N SER A 31 -19.09 0.32 -9.68
CA SER A 31 -20.47 0.40 -9.16
C SER A 31 -20.55 0.84 -7.70
N LEU A 32 -19.39 1.15 -7.07
CA LEU A 32 -19.37 1.61 -5.68
C LEU A 32 -19.94 3.02 -5.54
N ASN A 33 -20.81 3.17 -4.55
CA ASN A 33 -21.31 4.47 -4.10
C ASN A 33 -20.82 4.75 -2.67
N THR A 34 -20.94 5.98 -2.22
CA THR A 34 -20.55 6.40 -0.87
C THR A 34 -21.24 5.57 0.23
N GLU A 35 -22.49 5.20 0.00
CA GLU A 35 -23.33 4.42 0.94
C GLU A 35 -22.86 2.96 1.08
N ASP A 36 -22.08 2.46 0.11
CA ASP A 36 -21.52 1.10 0.12
C ASP A 36 -20.31 0.98 1.05
N ILE A 37 -19.68 2.10 1.39
CA ILE A 37 -18.49 2.11 2.26
C ILE A 37 -18.88 1.69 3.69
N VAL A 38 -18.07 0.82 4.26
CA VAL A 38 -18.30 0.25 5.59
C VAL A 38 -17.37 0.92 6.60
N VAL A 39 -17.92 1.32 7.76
CA VAL A 39 -17.12 1.81 8.88
C VAL A 39 -16.98 0.69 9.91
N VAL A 40 -15.74 0.46 10.31
CA VAL A 40 -15.38 -0.52 11.36
C VAL A 40 -14.59 0.16 12.48
N ASP A 41 -14.64 -0.40 13.69
CA ASP A 41 -13.75 -0.02 14.78
C ASP A 41 -12.34 -0.63 14.57
N MET A 42 -11.39 -0.25 15.42
CA MET A 42 -10.01 -0.76 15.35
C MET A 42 -9.87 -2.22 15.82
N GLN A 43 -10.96 -2.86 16.21
CA GLN A 43 -11.06 -4.30 16.50
C GLN A 43 -11.72 -5.08 15.35
N GLY A 44 -12.21 -4.36 14.30
CA GLY A 44 -12.85 -4.96 13.12
C GLY A 44 -14.36 -5.15 13.25
N ASN A 45 -14.98 -4.67 14.32
CA ASN A 45 -16.43 -4.70 14.46
C ASN A 45 -17.07 -3.65 13.55
N LYS A 46 -18.10 -4.05 12.80
CA LYS A 46 -18.84 -3.14 11.92
C LYS A 46 -19.65 -2.15 12.74
N ILE A 47 -19.40 -0.85 12.54
CA ILE A 47 -20.13 0.26 13.18
C ILE A 47 -21.23 0.79 12.27
N LYS A 48 -20.94 0.96 10.95
CA LYS A 48 -21.86 1.55 9.99
C LYS A 48 -21.68 0.92 8.60
N GLY A 49 -22.73 0.93 7.81
CA GLY A 49 -22.80 0.40 6.45
C GLY A 49 -23.65 -0.86 6.34
N ALA A 50 -24.33 -1.02 5.20
CA ALA A 50 -25.20 -2.18 4.96
C ALA A 50 -24.40 -3.43 4.54
N LEU A 51 -23.26 -3.24 3.88
CA LEU A 51 -22.47 -4.31 3.29
C LEU A 51 -21.51 -4.97 4.29
N ILE A 52 -20.89 -6.05 3.86
CA ILE A 52 -19.83 -6.74 4.62
C ILE A 52 -18.50 -6.03 4.29
N PRO A 53 -17.69 -5.64 5.30
CA PRO A 53 -16.38 -5.05 5.05
C PRO A 53 -15.47 -6.04 4.31
N SER A 54 -14.41 -5.52 3.67
CA SER A 54 -13.38 -6.37 3.04
C SER A 54 -12.92 -7.48 3.99
N SER A 55 -12.74 -8.67 3.47
CA SER A 55 -12.15 -9.81 4.21
C SER A 55 -10.73 -9.50 4.70
N GLU A 56 -10.07 -8.50 4.12
CA GLU A 56 -8.71 -8.08 4.49
C GLU A 56 -8.67 -6.92 5.48
N THR A 57 -9.81 -6.59 6.10
CA THR A 57 -9.88 -5.64 7.23
C THR A 57 -8.80 -5.91 8.29
N PRO A 58 -8.48 -7.17 8.69
CA PRO A 58 -7.41 -7.44 9.66
C PRO A 58 -6.04 -6.90 9.25
N LEU A 59 -5.67 -6.98 7.95
CA LEU A 59 -4.43 -6.44 7.41
C LEU A 59 -4.38 -4.91 7.58
N HIS A 60 -5.46 -4.22 7.19
CA HIS A 60 -5.54 -2.75 7.31
C HIS A 60 -5.45 -2.29 8.77
N LEU A 61 -6.21 -2.93 9.64
CA LEU A 61 -6.22 -2.57 11.08
C LEU A 61 -4.86 -2.81 11.74
N ALA A 62 -4.16 -3.90 11.38
CA ALA A 62 -2.82 -4.18 11.88
C ALA A 62 -1.84 -3.05 11.49
N ILE A 63 -1.89 -2.58 10.24
CA ILE A 63 -1.06 -1.48 9.77
C ILE A 63 -1.39 -0.18 10.50
N TYR A 64 -2.67 0.19 10.65
CA TYR A 64 -3.07 1.39 11.39
C TYR A 64 -2.66 1.36 12.87
N ASN A 65 -2.70 0.18 13.49
CA ASN A 65 -2.30 0.02 14.89
C ASN A 65 -0.78 0.07 15.08
N ALA A 66 -0.01 -0.45 14.11
CA ALA A 66 1.46 -0.49 14.17
C ALA A 66 2.11 0.80 13.67
N ILE A 67 1.49 1.51 12.72
CA ILE A 67 2.05 2.68 12.04
C ILE A 67 1.13 3.90 12.25
N PRO A 68 1.35 4.71 13.29
CA PRO A 68 0.49 5.86 13.60
C PRO A 68 0.38 6.89 12.47
N ALA A 69 1.42 7.00 11.62
CA ALA A 69 1.45 7.89 10.47
C ALA A 69 0.56 7.41 9.30
N ALA A 70 0.15 6.15 9.27
CA ALA A 70 -0.72 5.64 8.21
C ALA A 70 -2.15 6.21 8.41
N GLN A 71 -2.62 6.96 7.40
CA GLN A 71 -3.97 7.52 7.36
C GLN A 71 -4.82 6.87 6.27
N ALA A 72 -4.20 6.27 5.26
CA ALA A 72 -4.88 5.51 4.22
C ALA A 72 -4.07 4.30 3.78
N ILE A 73 -4.76 3.26 3.35
CA ILE A 73 -4.15 2.02 2.86
C ILE A 73 -4.79 1.65 1.53
N VAL A 74 -3.94 1.26 0.59
CA VAL A 74 -4.29 0.75 -0.73
C VAL A 74 -3.67 -0.64 -0.87
N HIS A 75 -4.52 -1.64 -1.01
CA HIS A 75 -4.11 -3.00 -1.37
C HIS A 75 -4.55 -3.30 -2.79
N THR A 76 -3.61 -3.75 -3.62
CA THR A 76 -3.85 -4.06 -5.04
C THR A 76 -3.30 -5.41 -5.44
N HIS A 77 -3.86 -5.94 -6.54
CA HIS A 77 -3.34 -7.11 -7.25
C HIS A 77 -2.76 -6.69 -8.60
N SER A 78 -2.00 -5.60 -8.60
CA SER A 78 -1.38 -5.07 -9.81
C SER A 78 -0.39 -6.08 -10.40
N VAL A 79 -0.30 -6.12 -11.73
CA VAL A 79 0.25 -7.27 -12.47
C VAL A 79 1.71 -7.52 -12.14
N TYR A 80 2.55 -6.50 -12.18
CA TYR A 80 4.00 -6.67 -12.02
C TYR A 80 4.40 -6.82 -10.55
N ALA A 81 3.75 -6.09 -9.64
CA ALA A 81 3.94 -6.30 -8.21
C ALA A 81 3.51 -7.72 -7.80
N SER A 82 2.37 -8.22 -8.33
CA SER A 82 1.92 -9.60 -8.10
C SER A 82 2.88 -10.64 -8.72
N ALA A 83 3.51 -10.34 -9.87
CA ALA A 83 4.53 -11.20 -10.46
C ALA A 83 5.75 -11.33 -9.53
N CYS A 84 6.26 -10.22 -9.00
CA CYS A 84 7.35 -10.23 -8.01
C CYS A 84 6.92 -10.98 -6.73
N ALA A 85 5.71 -10.75 -6.23
CA ALA A 85 5.15 -11.43 -5.07
C ALA A 85 5.04 -12.96 -5.28
N ALA A 86 4.62 -13.40 -6.48
CA ALA A 86 4.52 -14.83 -6.83
C ALA A 86 5.90 -15.50 -6.99
N LEU A 87 6.92 -14.74 -7.34
CA LEU A 87 8.31 -15.21 -7.39
C LEU A 87 9.01 -15.15 -6.03
N HIS A 88 8.37 -14.62 -4.99
CA HIS A 88 8.96 -14.31 -3.69
C HIS A 88 10.23 -13.46 -3.84
N ARG A 89 10.21 -12.49 -4.77
CA ARG A 89 11.32 -11.59 -5.05
C ARG A 89 10.98 -10.18 -4.65
N SER A 90 11.77 -9.58 -3.78
CA SER A 90 11.69 -8.14 -3.45
C SER A 90 11.97 -7.30 -4.70
N ILE A 91 11.31 -6.16 -4.81
CA ILE A 91 11.62 -5.15 -5.82
C ILE A 91 12.77 -4.30 -5.26
N PRO A 92 13.97 -4.34 -5.85
CA PRO A 92 15.12 -3.63 -5.31
C PRO A 92 15.06 -2.12 -5.58
N GLY A 93 15.94 -1.35 -4.94
CA GLY A 93 16.09 0.08 -5.17
C GLY A 93 16.76 0.39 -6.51
N LEU A 94 16.00 0.34 -7.61
CA LEU A 94 16.50 0.46 -8.98
C LEU A 94 16.17 1.79 -9.67
N ILE A 95 15.22 2.55 -9.16
CA ILE A 95 14.82 3.85 -9.72
C ILE A 95 14.59 4.89 -8.62
N GLU A 96 14.84 6.15 -8.92
CA GLU A 96 14.86 7.23 -7.95
C GLU A 96 13.50 7.47 -7.28
N ASP A 97 12.39 7.49 -8.03
CA ASP A 97 11.07 7.71 -7.46
C ASP A 97 10.64 6.60 -6.48
N LEU A 98 11.01 5.33 -6.75
CA LEU A 98 10.78 4.26 -5.79
C LEU A 98 11.52 4.52 -4.47
N VAL A 99 12.83 4.77 -4.54
CA VAL A 99 13.63 4.90 -3.33
C VAL A 99 13.33 6.18 -2.55
N GLN A 100 12.93 7.25 -3.22
CA GLN A 100 12.46 8.46 -2.55
C GLN A 100 11.21 8.20 -1.71
N ILE A 101 10.24 7.47 -2.24
CA ILE A 101 8.95 7.21 -1.57
C ILE A 101 9.07 6.08 -0.54
N ILE A 102 9.77 5.00 -0.89
CA ILE A 102 9.83 3.77 -0.09
C ILE A 102 11.03 3.77 0.87
N GLY A 103 12.17 4.34 0.46
CA GLY A 103 13.41 4.33 1.23
C GLY A 103 14.31 3.12 0.95
N GLY A 104 14.03 2.34 -0.11
CA GLY A 104 14.82 1.18 -0.48
C GLY A 104 14.03 0.16 -1.30
N SER A 105 14.22 -1.13 -0.98
CA SER A 105 13.47 -2.24 -1.59
C SER A 105 12.02 -2.31 -1.09
N VAL A 106 11.14 -2.92 -1.89
CA VAL A 106 9.83 -3.38 -1.42
C VAL A 106 9.95 -4.88 -1.14
N ASP A 107 9.90 -5.24 0.12
CA ASP A 107 10.16 -6.61 0.56
C ASP A 107 8.91 -7.49 0.51
N VAL A 108 9.10 -8.82 0.50
CA VAL A 108 8.02 -9.81 0.38
C VAL A 108 7.69 -10.35 1.76
N ALA A 109 6.43 -10.23 2.17
CA ALA A 109 5.89 -10.89 3.34
C ALA A 109 5.73 -12.40 3.08
N GLU A 110 6.03 -13.22 4.08
CA GLU A 110 5.76 -14.66 4.04
C GLU A 110 4.29 -14.95 3.72
N TYR A 111 4.06 -16.02 2.94
CA TYR A 111 2.72 -16.41 2.55
C TYR A 111 1.86 -16.78 3.75
N ALA A 112 0.64 -16.28 3.76
CA ALA A 112 -0.44 -16.73 4.63
C ALA A 112 -1.78 -16.55 3.92
N LEU A 113 -2.81 -17.22 4.39
CA LEU A 113 -4.15 -17.11 3.79
C LEU A 113 -4.70 -15.68 3.92
N PRO A 114 -5.33 -15.15 2.86
CA PRO A 114 -5.95 -13.82 2.89
C PRO A 114 -6.95 -13.67 4.06
N GLY A 115 -6.99 -12.48 4.65
CA GLY A 115 -7.89 -12.17 5.77
C GLY A 115 -7.45 -12.73 7.13
N THR A 116 -6.34 -13.41 7.22
CA THR A 116 -5.84 -13.98 8.49
C THR A 116 -4.95 -12.98 9.26
N LYS A 117 -4.90 -13.15 10.57
CA LYS A 117 -3.98 -12.41 11.43
C LYS A 117 -2.51 -12.68 11.08
N VAL A 118 -2.19 -13.91 10.67
CA VAL A 118 -0.84 -14.31 10.26
C VAL A 118 -0.39 -13.51 9.05
N LEU A 119 -1.25 -13.30 8.03
CA LEU A 119 -0.93 -12.44 6.89
C LEU A 119 -0.63 -11.01 7.34
N ALA A 120 -1.42 -10.47 8.26
CA ALA A 120 -1.22 -9.12 8.77
C ALA A 120 0.11 -8.98 9.53
N GLU A 121 0.47 -9.96 10.35
CA GLU A 121 1.75 -10.01 11.07
C GLU A 121 2.93 -10.11 10.11
N ASN A 122 2.86 -11.01 9.11
CA ASN A 122 3.90 -11.14 8.08
C ASN A 122 4.06 -9.85 7.26
N ALA A 123 2.96 -9.20 6.92
CA ALA A 123 2.99 -7.92 6.20
C ALA A 123 3.70 -6.82 7.01
N LEU A 124 3.47 -6.75 8.32
CA LEU A 124 4.16 -5.78 9.19
C LEU A 124 5.67 -6.05 9.27
N ILE A 125 6.08 -7.33 9.31
CA ILE A 125 7.50 -7.71 9.29
C ILE A 125 8.15 -7.25 7.98
N ALA A 126 7.49 -7.40 6.84
CA ALA A 126 8.02 -6.98 5.54
C ALA A 126 7.97 -5.45 5.34
N LEU A 127 6.95 -4.79 5.89
CA LEU A 127 6.83 -3.32 5.84
C LEU A 127 7.97 -2.64 6.60
N GLN A 128 8.31 -3.12 7.79
CA GLN A 128 9.26 -2.42 8.67
C GLN A 128 8.87 -0.93 8.84
N ASP A 129 9.74 -0.02 8.40
CA ASP A 129 9.53 1.44 8.36
C ASP A 129 9.14 1.98 6.97
N LYS A 130 8.93 1.08 6.00
CA LYS A 130 8.62 1.41 4.59
C LYS A 130 7.12 1.58 4.34
N LYS A 131 6.79 2.17 3.20
CA LYS A 131 5.39 2.46 2.83
C LYS A 131 4.70 1.36 2.03
N ALA A 132 5.43 0.30 1.64
CA ALA A 132 4.88 -0.80 0.85
C ALA A 132 5.54 -2.13 1.20
N ALA A 133 4.76 -3.22 1.08
CA ALA A 133 5.24 -4.59 1.13
C ALA A 133 4.50 -5.44 0.11
N LEU A 134 5.20 -6.36 -0.55
CA LEU A 134 4.62 -7.42 -1.35
C LEU A 134 4.06 -8.50 -0.41
N LEU A 135 2.95 -9.10 -0.79
CA LEU A 135 2.34 -10.24 -0.10
C LEU A 135 2.54 -11.48 -0.97
N ALA A 136 3.32 -12.45 -0.52
CA ALA A 136 3.68 -13.64 -1.30
C ALA A 136 2.45 -14.30 -1.96
N ASN A 137 2.52 -14.58 -3.27
CA ASN A 137 1.43 -15.16 -4.09
C ASN A 137 0.09 -14.41 -4.04
N HIS A 138 0.08 -13.10 -3.68
CA HIS A 138 -1.14 -12.36 -3.46
C HIS A 138 -1.13 -11.01 -4.20
N GLY A 139 -0.35 -10.06 -3.74
CA GLY A 139 -0.33 -8.71 -4.30
C GLY A 139 0.58 -7.79 -3.52
N VAL A 140 0.18 -6.53 -3.38
CA VAL A 140 0.95 -5.50 -2.66
C VAL A 140 0.04 -4.68 -1.75
N VAL A 141 0.53 -4.35 -0.56
CA VAL A 141 -0.10 -3.39 0.34
C VAL A 141 0.77 -2.14 0.44
N CYS A 142 0.12 -0.98 0.34
CA CYS A 142 0.75 0.34 0.43
C CYS A 142 -0.02 1.21 1.42
N TRP A 143 0.70 2.08 2.14
CA TRP A 143 0.07 3.07 3.00
C TRP A 143 0.57 4.49 2.71
N GLY A 144 -0.22 5.47 3.10
CA GLY A 144 0.09 6.89 2.96
C GLY A 144 -0.56 7.75 4.04
N ILE A 145 -0.17 9.04 4.06
CA ILE A 145 -0.78 10.05 4.93
C ILE A 145 -2.13 10.56 4.40
N SER A 146 -2.49 10.19 3.19
CA SER A 146 -3.80 10.41 2.57
C SER A 146 -4.05 9.30 1.55
N LEU A 147 -5.28 9.20 1.02
CA LEU A 147 -5.62 8.22 -0.01
C LEU A 147 -4.81 8.46 -1.30
N GLU A 148 -4.61 9.71 -1.68
CA GLU A 148 -3.81 10.10 -2.84
C GLU A 148 -2.36 9.62 -2.70
N THR A 149 -1.76 9.81 -1.52
CA THR A 149 -0.37 9.37 -1.27
C THR A 149 -0.25 7.85 -1.19
N ALA A 150 -1.24 7.15 -0.65
CA ALA A 150 -1.25 5.68 -0.64
C ALA A 150 -1.41 5.11 -2.06
N LEU A 151 -2.28 5.71 -2.89
CA LEU A 151 -2.45 5.32 -4.29
C LEU A 151 -1.20 5.61 -5.11
N MET A 152 -0.61 6.80 -4.98
CA MET A 152 0.66 7.15 -5.63
C MET A 152 1.77 6.16 -5.25
N THR A 153 1.83 5.75 -3.99
CA THR A 153 2.79 4.73 -3.54
C THR A 153 2.58 3.42 -4.29
N ALA A 154 1.33 2.95 -4.42
CA ALA A 154 1.01 1.73 -5.16
C ALA A 154 1.35 1.83 -6.66
N GLU A 155 1.10 2.97 -7.30
CA GLU A 155 1.46 3.23 -8.70
C GLU A 155 2.97 3.20 -8.93
N ILE A 156 3.75 3.79 -8.02
CA ILE A 156 5.21 3.80 -8.09
C ILE A 156 5.76 2.39 -7.89
N VAL A 157 5.20 1.61 -6.96
CA VAL A 157 5.60 0.21 -6.76
C VAL A 157 5.31 -0.62 -8.01
N GLU A 158 4.13 -0.48 -8.62
CA GLU A 158 3.79 -1.20 -9.86
C GLU A 158 4.71 -0.80 -11.02
N LYS A 159 4.99 0.50 -11.19
CA LYS A 159 5.95 1.00 -12.18
C LYS A 159 7.35 0.40 -11.96
N ALA A 160 7.84 0.40 -10.72
CA ALA A 160 9.14 -0.15 -10.39
C ALA A 160 9.22 -1.66 -10.61
N ALA A 161 8.17 -2.40 -10.22
CA ALA A 161 8.02 -3.83 -10.49
C ALA A 161 8.05 -4.13 -11.99
N HIS A 162 7.34 -3.33 -12.80
CA HIS A 162 7.33 -3.46 -14.25
C HIS A 162 8.73 -3.26 -14.85
N ILE A 163 9.42 -2.18 -14.46
CA ILE A 163 10.79 -1.91 -14.90
C ILE A 163 11.72 -3.05 -14.46
N TYR A 164 11.59 -3.52 -13.21
CA TYR A 164 12.39 -4.63 -12.71
C TYR A 164 12.19 -5.91 -13.53
N CYS A 165 10.95 -6.28 -13.82
CA CYS A 165 10.65 -7.45 -14.66
C CYS A 165 11.28 -7.32 -16.06
N ILE A 166 11.24 -6.13 -16.68
CA ILE A 166 11.88 -5.89 -17.97
C ILE A 166 13.40 -6.02 -17.83
N CYS A 167 14.02 -5.40 -16.83
CA CYS A 167 15.46 -5.47 -16.61
C CYS A 167 15.95 -6.91 -16.44
N GLU A 168 15.21 -7.75 -15.72
CA GLU A 168 15.56 -9.16 -15.52
C GLU A 168 15.61 -9.93 -16.86
N THR A 169 14.74 -9.59 -17.82
CA THR A 169 14.82 -10.20 -19.17
C THR A 169 15.97 -9.68 -20.02
N MET A 170 16.55 -8.54 -19.66
CA MET A 170 17.66 -7.88 -20.36
C MET A 170 19.03 -8.10 -19.69
N GLY A 171 19.13 -8.99 -18.72
CA GLY A 171 20.39 -9.33 -18.04
C GLY A 171 20.56 -8.73 -16.65
N GLY A 172 19.50 -8.19 -16.07
CA GLY A 172 19.43 -7.69 -14.71
C GLY A 172 19.53 -6.18 -14.56
N ALA A 173 18.98 -5.66 -13.46
CA ALA A 173 18.98 -4.23 -13.14
C ALA A 173 20.31 -3.83 -12.47
N LYS A 174 20.79 -2.62 -12.75
CA LYS A 174 21.83 -1.95 -11.95
C LYS A 174 21.12 -1.19 -10.83
N LEU A 175 21.49 -1.48 -9.59
CA LEU A 175 20.88 -0.89 -8.41
C LEU A 175 21.54 0.44 -8.06
N LEU A 176 20.76 1.32 -7.43
CA LEU A 176 21.28 2.56 -6.85
C LEU A 176 22.15 2.24 -5.63
N PRO A 177 23.22 3.02 -5.37
CA PRO A 177 24.01 2.89 -4.16
C PRO A 177 23.16 3.17 -2.91
N GLU A 178 23.34 2.39 -1.84
CA GLU A 178 22.59 2.58 -0.58
C GLU A 178 22.77 3.99 0.01
N SER A 179 23.97 4.57 -0.11
CA SER A 179 24.22 5.96 0.31
C SER A 179 23.32 6.96 -0.39
N ASP A 180 23.12 6.79 -1.69
CA ASP A 180 22.30 7.70 -2.50
C ASP A 180 20.81 7.49 -2.23
N ILE A 181 20.40 6.24 -1.98
CA ILE A 181 19.02 5.90 -1.55
C ILE A 181 18.69 6.66 -0.26
N ALA A 182 19.56 6.58 0.75
CA ALA A 182 19.34 7.27 2.02
C ALA A 182 19.22 8.79 1.85
N ILE A 183 20.11 9.40 1.07
CA ILE A 183 20.09 10.84 0.79
C ILE A 183 18.78 11.25 0.10
N MET A 184 18.37 10.52 -0.94
CA MET A 184 17.14 10.81 -1.70
C MET A 184 15.88 10.66 -0.85
N HIS A 185 15.82 9.62 -0.02
CA HIS A 185 14.68 9.36 0.86
C HIS A 185 14.54 10.44 1.94
N ASP A 186 15.65 10.83 2.58
CA ASP A 186 15.66 11.89 3.58
C ASP A 186 15.28 13.24 2.98
N PHE A 187 15.80 13.55 1.79
CA PHE A 187 15.42 14.77 1.06
C PHE A 187 13.91 14.80 0.77
N TYR A 188 13.34 13.69 0.30
CA TYR A 188 11.90 13.58 0.06
C TYR A 188 11.08 13.81 1.33
N LYS A 189 11.44 13.16 2.44
CA LYS A 189 10.77 13.34 3.74
C LYS A 189 10.79 14.80 4.22
N GLN A 190 11.91 15.48 4.04
CA GLN A 190 12.10 16.85 4.55
C GLN A 190 11.42 17.92 3.69
N HIS A 191 11.37 17.73 2.38
CA HIS A 191 10.99 18.79 1.44
C HIS A 191 9.67 18.53 0.70
N TYR A 192 9.40 17.31 0.26
CA TYR A 192 8.22 17.02 -0.54
C TYR A 192 6.98 16.64 0.28
N SER A 193 7.15 15.91 1.36
CA SER A 193 6.03 15.53 2.22
C SER A 193 5.36 16.73 2.90
N LYS A 194 6.13 17.77 3.21
CA LYS A 194 5.63 19.02 3.82
C LYS A 194 4.83 19.89 2.84
N ARG A 195 5.28 19.99 1.58
CA ARG A 195 4.58 20.78 0.54
C ARG A 195 3.20 20.24 0.18
N GLN A 196 2.95 18.96 0.38
CA GLN A 196 1.65 18.35 0.12
C GLN A 196 0.67 18.60 1.27
N ILE A 197 1.15 18.81 2.49
CA ILE A 197 0.32 19.16 3.65
C ILE A 197 -0.14 20.63 3.54
N GLU A 198 0.75 21.54 3.19
CA GLU A 198 0.46 22.99 3.05
C GLU A 198 -0.58 23.31 1.95
N LYS A 199 -0.67 22.48 0.90
CA LYS A 199 -1.69 22.67 -0.16
C LYS A 199 -3.06 22.06 0.19
N GLY A 200 -3.14 21.18 1.18
CA GLY A 200 -4.39 20.58 1.64
C GLY A 200 -5.22 21.52 2.53
N ASP A 201 -4.56 22.46 3.22
CA ASP A 201 -5.22 23.41 4.13
C ASP A 201 -5.79 24.66 3.42
N GLU A 202 -5.39 24.93 2.17
CA GLU A 202 -5.89 26.08 1.38
C GLU A 202 -7.21 25.82 0.62
N VAL A 203 -7.77 24.63 0.69
CA VAL A 203 -8.98 24.22 -0.10
C VAL A 203 -10.25 24.14 0.77
N LEU A 204 -10.20 24.53 2.04
CA LEU A 204 -11.34 24.48 2.98
C LEU A 204 -11.68 25.87 3.58
N GLU A 205 -11.59 26.96 2.79
CA GLU A 205 -12.26 28.24 3.09
C GLU A 205 -13.37 28.53 2.09
#